data_5923e8478d9939d7dc908a103b2b2b4f
#
_entry.id   5923e8478d9939d7dc908a103b2b2b4f
#
_cell.length_a   1.000
_cell.length_b   1.000
_cell.length_c   1.000
_cell.angle_alpha   90.00
_cell.angle_beta   90.00
_cell.angle_gamma   90.00
#
_symmetry.space_group_name_H-M   'P 1'
#
loop_
_entity.id
_entity.type
_entity.pdbx_description
1 polymer ?
#
loop_
_entity_poly.entity_id
_entity_poly.type
_entity_poly.pdbx_seq_one_letter_code
_entity_poly.pdbx_strand_id
1 'polypeptide(L)'
;MSNAEPAGRRRRSILIAAVALTGAAAVVIGLSTSRSVAAGPEATPSPQATGYVPSISDLMIATIQPRHERLWQSEQNGNWEFAAYELGNLHGAFDRLGIAHPTEHDISFPDMIASVTEQPFKELKSAIQSKDATAFATAYASLTDACNSCHQALNHGVVEIRVPSRTSASDLNTGNVPRN
;
A
#
# COMPACT_ATOMS: atom_id res chain seq x y z
N MET A 1 50.28 25.92 13.23
CA MET A 1 51.27 25.22 12.37
C MET A 1 50.80 23.76 12.24
N SER A 2 50.31 23.41 11.19
CA SER A 2 50.47 22.18 10.40
C SER A 2 49.28 21.99 9.45
N ASN A 3 49.59 22.05 8.20
CA ASN A 3 48.71 21.88 7.04
C ASN A 3 48.33 20.40 6.89
N ALA A 4 47.14 20.11 6.43
CA ALA A 4 46.85 18.87 5.72
C ALA A 4 45.91 19.16 4.55
N GLU A 5 46.36 18.81 3.38
CA GLU A 5 45.82 18.99 2.05
C GLU A 5 44.64 18.05 1.72
N PRO A 6 43.82 18.38 0.72
CA PRO A 6 42.70 17.53 0.30
C PRO A 6 43.10 16.57 -0.84
N ALA A 7 42.80 15.30 -0.67
CA ALA A 7 42.98 14.25 -1.71
C ALA A 7 41.69 14.15 -2.57
N GLY A 8 41.76 14.49 -3.84
CA GLY A 8 41.95 13.57 -4.95
C GLY A 8 40.61 13.08 -5.51
N ARG A 9 39.92 13.91 -6.35
CA ARG A 9 38.76 13.53 -7.15
C ARG A 9 39.20 12.68 -8.36
N ARG A 10 39.07 11.37 -8.31
CA ARG A 10 39.29 10.47 -9.47
C ARG A 10 38.07 10.55 -10.42
N ARG A 11 38.27 11.22 -11.56
CA ARG A 11 37.41 11.13 -12.74
C ARG A 11 37.65 9.78 -13.42
N ARG A 12 36.63 8.94 -13.51
CA ARG A 12 36.66 7.75 -14.39
C ARG A 12 36.11 8.17 -15.76
N SER A 13 37.01 8.23 -16.73
CA SER A 13 36.68 8.40 -18.15
C SER A 13 36.12 7.09 -18.68
N ILE A 14 34.91 7.13 -19.22
CA ILE A 14 34.27 6.01 -19.95
C ILE A 14 34.61 6.22 -21.44
N LEU A 15 35.43 5.35 -21.97
CA LEU A 15 35.72 5.23 -23.41
C LEU A 15 34.53 4.52 -24.07
N ILE A 16 33.85 5.22 -24.99
CA ILE A 16 32.80 4.64 -25.85
C ILE A 16 33.51 4.16 -27.11
N ALA A 17 33.61 2.85 -27.29
CA ALA A 17 34.07 2.23 -28.53
C ALA A 17 32.90 2.13 -29.52
N ALA A 18 32.99 2.85 -30.62
CA ALA A 18 32.08 2.73 -31.76
C ALA A 18 32.48 1.53 -32.60
N VAL A 19 31.64 0.53 -32.72
CA VAL A 19 31.79 -0.58 -33.68
C VAL A 19 30.87 -0.29 -34.87
N ALA A 20 31.49 0.02 -36.02
CA ALA A 20 30.82 0.10 -37.31
C ALA A 20 30.73 -1.33 -37.89
N LEU A 21 29.54 -1.87 -38.07
CA LEU A 21 29.28 -3.08 -38.85
C LEU A 21 28.61 -2.68 -40.19
N THR A 22 29.41 -2.81 -41.25
CA THR A 22 28.90 -2.85 -42.63
C THR A 22 28.36 -4.26 -42.90
N GLY A 23 27.06 -4.38 -43.11
CA GLY A 23 26.40 -5.64 -43.45
C GLY A 23 25.62 -5.53 -44.75
N ALA A 24 25.98 -6.37 -45.71
CA ALA A 24 25.44 -6.45 -47.07
C ALA A 24 23.94 -6.72 -47.14
N ALA A 25 23.23 -6.01 -47.98
CA ALA A 25 21.84 -6.23 -48.26
C ALA A 25 21.65 -7.47 -49.16
N ALA A 26 21.07 -8.53 -48.65
CA ALA A 26 20.53 -9.62 -49.46
C ALA A 26 19.02 -9.36 -49.65
N VAL A 27 18.64 -9.07 -50.88
CA VAL A 27 17.26 -8.95 -51.33
C VAL A 27 16.70 -10.37 -51.51
N VAL A 28 15.89 -10.81 -50.57
CA VAL A 28 15.11 -12.04 -50.68
C VAL A 28 13.71 -11.64 -51.15
N ILE A 29 13.41 -11.90 -52.44
CA ILE A 29 12.05 -11.78 -52.96
C ILE A 29 11.25 -13.00 -52.46
N GLY A 30 10.59 -12.80 -51.32
CA GLY A 30 9.64 -13.77 -50.78
C GLY A 30 8.26 -13.57 -51.40
N LEU A 31 7.77 -14.57 -52.16
CA LEU A 31 6.37 -14.63 -52.58
C LEU A 31 5.49 -14.75 -51.31
N SER A 32 4.87 -13.64 -50.93
CA SER A 32 3.88 -13.63 -49.88
C SER A 32 2.58 -14.25 -50.38
N THR A 33 2.34 -15.49 -50.10
CA THR A 33 1.00 -16.07 -50.25
C THR A 33 0.13 -15.49 -49.12
N SER A 34 -0.69 -14.51 -49.49
CA SER A 34 -1.71 -13.95 -48.59
C SER A 34 -2.75 -15.03 -48.29
N ARG A 35 -2.55 -15.66 -47.10
CA ARG A 35 -3.60 -16.52 -46.54
C ARG A 35 -4.68 -15.60 -46.00
N SER A 36 -5.80 -15.48 -46.71
CA SER A 36 -7.00 -14.84 -46.16
C SER A 36 -7.46 -15.65 -44.97
N VAL A 37 -7.14 -15.14 -43.75
CA VAL A 37 -7.77 -15.61 -42.54
C VAL A 37 -9.21 -15.14 -42.58
N ALA A 38 -10.15 -16.06 -42.77
CA ALA A 38 -11.56 -15.78 -42.61
C ALA A 38 -11.78 -15.11 -41.26
N ALA A 39 -12.33 -13.89 -41.25
CA ALA A 39 -12.74 -13.24 -40.02
C ALA A 39 -13.77 -14.15 -39.33
N GLY A 40 -13.38 -14.72 -38.20
CA GLY A 40 -14.33 -15.41 -37.32
C GLY A 40 -15.41 -14.43 -36.85
N PRO A 41 -16.58 -14.90 -36.42
CA PRO A 41 -17.63 -14.03 -35.96
C PRO A 41 -17.07 -13.07 -34.90
N GLU A 42 -17.19 -11.76 -35.12
CA GLU A 42 -16.81 -10.73 -34.19
C GLU A 42 -17.45 -11.07 -32.84
N ALA A 43 -16.61 -11.34 -31.84
CA ALA A 43 -17.09 -11.52 -30.49
C ALA A 43 -17.80 -10.21 -30.08
N THR A 44 -19.11 -10.29 -29.94
CA THR A 44 -19.92 -9.22 -29.35
C THR A 44 -19.25 -8.83 -28.02
N PRO A 45 -18.91 -7.55 -27.78
CA PRO A 45 -18.34 -7.15 -26.52
C PRO A 45 -19.29 -7.56 -25.41
N SER A 46 -18.82 -8.43 -24.53
CA SER A 46 -19.56 -8.77 -23.30
C SER A 46 -19.92 -7.46 -22.61
N PRO A 47 -21.15 -7.29 -22.10
CA PRO A 47 -21.50 -6.16 -21.27
C PRO A 47 -20.43 -6.05 -20.20
N GLN A 48 -19.69 -4.93 -20.16
CA GLN A 48 -18.78 -4.68 -19.04
C GLN A 48 -19.67 -4.70 -17.80
N ALA A 49 -19.47 -5.71 -16.98
CA ALA A 49 -20.09 -5.74 -15.67
C ALA A 49 -19.72 -4.42 -15.00
N THR A 50 -20.70 -3.55 -14.77
CA THR A 50 -20.51 -2.37 -13.93
C THR A 50 -20.03 -2.92 -12.60
N GLY A 51 -18.72 -2.75 -12.30
CA GLY A 51 -18.10 -3.36 -11.15
C GLY A 51 -18.85 -2.94 -9.89
N TYR A 52 -19.28 -3.88 -9.09
CA TYR A 52 -19.85 -3.60 -7.79
C TYR A 52 -18.81 -2.86 -6.94
N VAL A 53 -19.17 -1.68 -6.45
CA VAL A 53 -18.36 -0.91 -5.50
C VAL A 53 -18.96 -1.10 -4.12
N PRO A 54 -18.26 -1.76 -3.16
CA PRO A 54 -18.74 -1.92 -1.80
C PRO A 54 -18.96 -0.55 -1.14
N SER A 55 -19.95 -0.44 -0.26
CA SER A 55 -20.19 0.79 0.49
C SER A 55 -18.99 1.13 1.40
N ILE A 56 -18.87 2.40 1.81
CA ILE A 56 -17.88 2.83 2.80
C ILE A 56 -18.01 1.97 4.07
N SER A 57 -19.21 1.73 4.54
CA SER A 57 -19.48 0.90 5.72
C SER A 57 -18.98 -0.53 5.54
N ASP A 58 -19.22 -1.16 4.38
CA ASP A 58 -18.73 -2.52 4.11
C ASP A 58 -17.21 -2.57 4.11
N LEU A 59 -16.55 -1.57 3.50
CA LEU A 59 -15.09 -1.48 3.48
C LEU A 59 -14.52 -1.25 4.87
N MET A 60 -15.16 -0.41 5.70
CA MET A 60 -14.76 -0.20 7.10
C MET A 60 -14.82 -1.48 7.91
N ILE A 61 -15.95 -2.19 7.85
CA ILE A 61 -16.19 -3.40 8.66
C ILE A 61 -15.39 -4.60 8.14
N ALA A 62 -15.39 -4.81 6.82
CA ALA A 62 -14.78 -6.01 6.26
C ALA A 62 -13.26 -5.90 6.06
N THR A 63 -12.72 -4.67 5.94
CA THR A 63 -11.31 -4.51 5.57
C THR A 63 -10.49 -3.70 6.57
N ILE A 64 -10.99 -2.58 7.09
CA ILE A 64 -10.22 -1.66 7.92
C ILE A 64 -10.22 -2.11 9.38
N GLN A 65 -11.39 -2.29 9.97
CA GLN A 65 -11.51 -2.67 11.39
C GLN A 65 -10.74 -3.96 11.74
N PRO A 66 -10.83 -5.07 10.98
CA PRO A 66 -10.09 -6.27 11.33
C PRO A 66 -8.57 -6.10 11.28
N ARG A 67 -8.06 -5.21 10.39
CA ARG A 67 -6.63 -4.91 10.29
C ARG A 67 -6.14 -4.05 11.44
N HIS A 68 -6.95 -3.08 11.85
CA HIS A 68 -6.70 -2.28 13.03
C HIS A 68 -6.56 -3.17 14.27
N GLU A 69 -7.50 -4.08 14.51
CA GLU A 69 -7.44 -5.02 15.63
C GLU A 69 -6.21 -5.94 15.58
N ARG A 70 -5.91 -6.56 14.41
CA ARG A 70 -4.78 -7.46 14.27
C ARG A 70 -3.43 -6.77 14.42
N LEU A 71 -3.31 -5.52 13.97
CA LEU A 71 -2.13 -4.69 14.18
C LEU A 71 -1.82 -4.56 15.68
N TRP A 72 -2.81 -4.23 16.49
CA TRP A 72 -2.66 -4.12 17.94
C TRP A 72 -2.31 -5.47 18.56
N GLN A 73 -3.04 -6.54 18.22
CA GLN A 73 -2.78 -7.88 18.74
C GLN A 73 -1.39 -8.40 18.42
N SER A 74 -0.88 -8.08 17.24
CA SER A 74 0.46 -8.49 16.81
C SER A 74 1.54 -7.93 17.71
N GLU A 75 1.42 -6.66 18.08
CA GLU A 75 2.34 -6.02 19.03
C GLU A 75 2.21 -6.62 20.44
N GLN A 76 0.98 -6.80 20.95
CA GLN A 76 0.73 -7.41 22.25
C GLN A 76 1.33 -8.83 22.37
N ASN A 77 1.46 -9.54 21.25
CA ASN A 77 2.12 -10.84 21.16
C ASN A 77 3.62 -10.75 20.85
N GLY A 78 4.19 -9.56 20.76
CA GLY A 78 5.59 -9.32 20.41
C GLY A 78 5.92 -9.70 18.96
N ASN A 79 4.91 -9.89 18.09
CA ASN A 79 5.10 -10.25 16.69
C ASN A 79 5.24 -8.99 15.82
N TRP A 80 6.39 -8.33 15.92
CA TRP A 80 6.69 -7.09 15.20
C TRP A 80 6.68 -7.24 13.68
N GLU A 81 6.99 -8.43 13.18
CA GLU A 81 6.95 -8.69 11.74
C GLU A 81 5.52 -8.72 11.23
N PHE A 82 4.61 -9.39 11.94
CA PHE A 82 3.20 -9.39 11.59
C PHE A 82 2.55 -8.01 11.84
N ALA A 83 3.01 -7.26 12.84
CA ALA A 83 2.60 -5.87 13.03
C ALA A 83 2.99 -5.00 11.83
N ALA A 84 4.21 -5.14 11.28
CA ALA A 84 4.62 -4.43 10.06
C ALA A 84 3.76 -4.82 8.85
N TYR A 85 3.43 -6.11 8.71
CA TYR A 85 2.56 -6.61 7.65
C TYR A 85 1.14 -6.02 7.74
N GLU A 86 0.54 -6.04 8.95
CA GLU A 86 -0.82 -5.51 9.14
C GLU A 86 -0.87 -3.98 9.03
N LEU A 87 0.19 -3.26 9.43
CA LEU A 87 0.29 -1.82 9.21
C LEU A 87 0.24 -1.50 7.69
N GLY A 88 0.99 -2.23 6.88
CA GLY A 88 0.96 -2.08 5.42
C GLY A 88 -0.41 -2.42 4.82
N ASN A 89 -1.05 -3.49 5.30
CA ASN A 89 -2.39 -3.88 4.87
C ASN A 89 -3.45 -2.85 5.24
N LEU A 90 -3.35 -2.26 6.42
CA LEU A 90 -4.27 -1.23 6.89
C LEU A 90 -4.13 0.04 6.05
N HIS A 91 -2.90 0.49 5.79
CA HIS A 91 -2.64 1.62 4.90
C HIS A 91 -3.23 1.38 3.51
N GLY A 92 -2.92 0.23 2.88
CA GLY A 92 -3.47 -0.12 1.58
C GLY A 92 -5.00 -0.32 1.57
N ALA A 93 -5.63 -0.60 2.73
CA ALA A 93 -7.09 -0.64 2.82
C ALA A 93 -7.69 0.76 2.76
N PHE A 94 -7.06 1.76 3.39
CA PHE A 94 -7.44 3.16 3.28
C PHE A 94 -7.25 3.69 1.86
N ASP A 95 -6.13 3.33 1.18
CA ASP A 95 -5.92 3.70 -0.22
C ASP A 95 -7.06 3.19 -1.11
N ARG A 96 -7.42 1.92 -0.97
CA ARG A 96 -8.53 1.31 -1.74
C ARG A 96 -9.88 1.94 -1.42
N LEU A 97 -10.11 2.30 -0.17
CA LEU A 97 -11.32 3.02 0.25
C LEU A 97 -11.40 4.37 -0.47
N GLY A 98 -10.31 5.14 -0.49
CA GLY A 98 -10.24 6.43 -1.18
C GLY A 98 -10.40 6.31 -2.71
N ILE A 99 -9.88 5.23 -3.32
CA ILE A 99 -10.08 4.94 -4.75
C ILE A 99 -11.54 4.60 -5.05
N ALA A 100 -12.18 3.79 -4.20
CA ALA A 100 -13.57 3.37 -4.36
C ALA A 100 -14.55 4.52 -4.14
N HIS A 101 -14.22 5.42 -3.23
CA HIS A 101 -15.03 6.58 -2.84
C HIS A 101 -14.16 7.84 -2.86
N PRO A 102 -13.94 8.47 -4.03
CA PRO A 102 -13.06 9.63 -4.13
C PRO A 102 -13.62 10.87 -3.46
N THR A 103 -14.93 10.94 -3.25
CA THR A 103 -15.61 12.06 -2.59
C THR A 103 -16.69 11.54 -1.62
N GLU A 104 -16.84 12.23 -0.51
CA GLU A 104 -17.92 12.05 0.45
C GLU A 104 -18.38 13.43 0.93
N HIS A 105 -19.68 13.74 0.83
CA HIS A 105 -20.23 15.06 1.17
C HIS A 105 -19.47 16.24 0.55
N ASP A 106 -19.11 16.13 -0.76
CA ASP A 106 -18.33 17.12 -1.51
C ASP A 106 -16.89 17.36 -1.00
N ILE A 107 -16.39 16.49 -0.13
CA ILE A 107 -15.03 16.51 0.39
C ILE A 107 -14.20 15.45 -0.33
N SER A 108 -12.94 15.75 -0.67
CA SER A 108 -11.97 14.74 -1.12
C SER A 108 -11.75 13.74 0.02
N PHE A 109 -12.27 12.52 -0.17
CA PHE A 109 -12.17 11.49 0.87
C PHE A 109 -10.74 10.98 1.07
N PRO A 110 -9.93 10.77 0.01
CA PRO A 110 -8.52 10.46 0.15
C PRO A 110 -7.74 11.51 0.94
N ASP A 111 -7.96 12.81 0.65
CA ASP A 111 -7.26 13.89 1.36
C ASP A 111 -7.67 13.95 2.82
N MET A 112 -8.94 13.75 3.14
CA MET A 112 -9.42 13.68 4.51
C MET A 112 -8.75 12.52 5.26
N ILE A 113 -8.71 11.32 4.67
CA ILE A 113 -8.04 10.15 5.25
C ILE A 113 -6.57 10.48 5.51
N ALA A 114 -5.85 10.98 4.51
CA ALA A 114 -4.42 11.30 4.61
C ALA A 114 -4.15 12.34 5.71
N SER A 115 -4.98 13.38 5.80
CA SER A 115 -4.80 14.47 6.77
C SER A 115 -4.79 14.02 8.23
N VAL A 116 -5.53 12.96 8.55
CA VAL A 116 -5.63 12.45 9.93
C VAL A 116 -4.77 11.21 10.19
N THR A 117 -4.43 10.44 9.17
CA THR A 117 -3.75 9.14 9.36
C THR A 117 -2.26 9.16 9.03
N GLU A 118 -1.77 10.11 8.21
CA GLU A 118 -0.37 10.09 7.74
C GLU A 118 0.65 10.10 8.89
N GLN A 119 0.46 10.96 9.87
CA GLN A 119 1.38 11.08 11.00
C GLN A 119 1.33 9.83 11.90
N PRO A 120 0.16 9.33 12.35
CA PRO A 120 0.08 8.09 13.11
C PRO A 120 0.68 6.87 12.39
N PHE A 121 0.52 6.75 11.06
CA PHE A 121 1.15 5.69 10.29
C PHE A 121 2.68 5.77 10.30
N LYS A 122 3.25 6.96 10.16
CA LYS A 122 4.70 7.17 10.24
C LYS A 122 5.25 6.78 11.62
N GLU A 123 4.56 7.19 12.68
CA GLU A 123 4.95 6.90 14.05
C GLU A 123 4.86 5.40 14.36
N LEU A 124 3.77 4.73 13.96
CA LEU A 124 3.61 3.29 14.07
C LEU A 124 4.71 2.53 13.34
N LYS A 125 5.04 2.96 12.10
CA LYS A 125 6.12 2.34 11.34
C LYS A 125 7.46 2.46 12.07
N SER A 126 7.76 3.62 12.63
CA SER A 126 8.99 3.86 13.41
C SER A 126 9.03 2.98 14.67
N ALA A 127 7.93 2.94 15.43
CA ALA A 127 7.82 2.14 16.64
C ALA A 127 7.97 0.64 16.36
N ILE A 128 7.38 0.14 15.28
CA ILE A 128 7.51 -1.26 14.85
C ILE A 128 8.96 -1.58 14.46
N GLN A 129 9.63 -0.68 13.72
CA GLN A 129 11.02 -0.87 13.30
C GLN A 129 11.98 -0.92 14.50
N SER A 130 11.75 -0.07 15.51
CA SER A 130 12.53 -0.06 16.74
C SER A 130 12.08 -1.09 17.78
N LYS A 131 10.95 -1.75 17.55
CA LYS A 131 10.29 -2.67 18.50
C LYS A 131 10.00 -2.01 19.86
N ASP A 132 9.60 -0.74 19.80
CA ASP A 132 9.27 0.06 20.97
C ASP A 132 7.77 -0.01 21.27
N ALA A 133 7.40 -0.82 22.27
CA ALA A 133 6.01 -1.03 22.67
C ALA A 133 5.35 0.25 23.21
N THR A 134 6.11 1.12 23.88
CA THR A 134 5.57 2.39 24.43
C THR A 134 5.25 3.37 23.30
N ALA A 135 6.18 3.54 22.38
CA ALA A 135 5.96 4.38 21.18
C ALA A 135 4.83 3.82 20.32
N PHE A 136 4.76 2.50 20.16
CA PHE A 136 3.66 1.84 19.44
C PHE A 136 2.30 2.14 20.08
N ALA A 137 2.16 1.96 21.40
CA ALA A 137 0.90 2.20 22.10
C ALA A 137 0.44 3.66 21.95
N THR A 138 1.37 4.62 22.02
CA THR A 138 1.08 6.05 21.81
C THR A 138 0.61 6.32 20.38
N ALA A 139 1.33 5.83 19.37
CA ALA A 139 1.00 6.03 17.97
C ALA A 139 -0.30 5.31 17.58
N TYR A 140 -0.56 4.14 18.18
CA TYR A 140 -1.79 3.39 17.95
C TYR A 140 -3.02 4.12 18.53
N ALA A 141 -2.90 4.70 19.73
CA ALA A 141 -3.94 5.54 20.30
C ALA A 141 -4.22 6.74 19.38
N SER A 142 -3.18 7.41 18.86
CA SER A 142 -3.32 8.52 17.92
C SER A 142 -4.03 8.09 16.62
N LEU A 143 -3.74 6.90 16.09
CA LEU A 143 -4.46 6.37 14.93
C LEU A 143 -5.94 6.10 15.25
N THR A 144 -6.23 5.57 16.44
CA THR A 144 -7.61 5.33 16.89
C THR A 144 -8.39 6.65 17.02
N ASP A 145 -7.77 7.69 17.57
CA ASP A 145 -8.36 9.03 17.66
C ASP A 145 -8.57 9.66 16.26
N ALA A 146 -7.67 9.42 15.33
CA ALA A 146 -7.83 9.83 13.94
C ALA A 146 -9.06 9.19 13.27
N CYS A 147 -9.30 7.88 13.52
CA CYS A 147 -10.52 7.21 13.05
C CYS A 147 -11.78 7.90 13.58
N ASN A 148 -11.81 8.17 14.88
CA ASN A 148 -12.96 8.83 15.51
C ASN A 148 -13.17 10.27 15.04
N SER A 149 -12.08 11.01 14.79
CA SER A 149 -12.15 12.37 14.26
C SER A 149 -12.79 12.39 12.87
N CYS A 150 -12.42 11.44 11.98
CA CYS A 150 -13.04 11.29 10.67
C CYS A 150 -14.53 10.92 10.80
N HIS A 151 -14.89 9.95 11.67
CA HIS A 151 -16.27 9.57 11.91
C HIS A 151 -17.13 10.76 12.38
N GLN A 152 -16.60 11.59 13.27
CA GLN A 152 -17.30 12.80 13.74
C GLN A 152 -17.48 13.82 12.61
N ALA A 153 -16.44 14.07 11.81
CA ALA A 153 -16.50 15.02 10.71
C ALA A 153 -17.53 14.63 9.64
N LEU A 154 -17.77 13.33 9.47
CA LEU A 154 -18.75 12.79 8.53
C LEU A 154 -20.13 12.50 9.14
N ASN A 155 -20.42 13.00 10.33
CA ASN A 155 -21.66 12.74 11.08
C ASN A 155 -21.90 11.24 11.42
N HIS A 156 -20.84 10.45 11.50
CA HIS A 156 -20.86 9.05 11.90
C HIS A 156 -20.33 8.83 13.33
N GLY A 157 -20.35 9.86 14.19
CA GLY A 157 -19.82 9.81 15.56
C GLY A 157 -20.47 8.77 16.49
N VAL A 158 -21.59 8.15 16.08
CA VAL A 158 -22.18 6.99 16.75
C VAL A 158 -21.27 5.75 16.64
N VAL A 159 -20.38 5.70 15.65
CA VAL A 159 -19.39 4.63 15.45
C VAL A 159 -18.09 5.05 16.12
N GLU A 160 -17.90 4.61 17.36
CA GLU A 160 -16.70 4.87 18.15
C GLU A 160 -15.71 3.69 18.04
N ILE A 161 -14.49 3.95 17.58
CA ILE A 161 -13.39 3.01 17.56
C ILE A 161 -12.61 3.14 18.88
N ARG A 162 -12.16 2.03 19.42
CA ARG A 162 -11.39 1.98 20.67
C ARG A 162 -10.09 1.23 20.49
N VAL A 163 -9.10 1.57 21.29
CA VAL A 163 -7.93 0.70 21.46
C VAL A 163 -8.44 -0.65 22.02
N PRO A 164 -8.14 -1.79 21.36
CA PRO A 164 -8.63 -3.07 21.82
C PRO A 164 -8.11 -3.40 23.23
N SER A 165 -9.00 -3.86 24.09
CA SER A 165 -8.66 -4.26 25.48
C SER A 165 -8.63 -5.76 25.68
N ARG A 166 -8.96 -6.54 24.65
CA ARG A 166 -9.03 -8.01 24.66
C ARG A 166 -8.48 -8.56 23.36
N THR A 167 -7.96 -9.79 23.39
CA THR A 167 -7.66 -10.54 22.18
C THR A 167 -8.97 -10.79 21.41
N SER A 168 -8.99 -10.39 20.14
CA SER A 168 -10.10 -10.72 19.24
C SER A 168 -10.17 -12.23 19.01
N ALA A 169 -11.36 -12.76 18.74
CA ALA A 169 -11.56 -14.15 18.31
C ALA A 169 -11.18 -14.36 16.83
N SER A 170 -10.08 -13.75 16.38
CA SER A 170 -9.56 -13.95 15.03
C SER A 170 -9.01 -15.38 14.89
N ASP A 171 -9.29 -16.03 13.77
CA ASP A 171 -8.70 -17.30 13.35
C ASP A 171 -7.25 -17.15 12.84
N LEU A 172 -6.75 -15.92 12.72
CA LEU A 172 -5.37 -15.65 12.36
C LEU A 172 -4.46 -15.78 13.59
N ASN A 173 -3.36 -16.51 13.39
CA ASN A 173 -2.31 -16.56 14.39
C ASN A 173 -1.52 -15.25 14.40
N THR A 174 -1.80 -14.40 15.39
CA THR A 174 -1.09 -13.12 15.61
C THR A 174 0.19 -13.29 16.44
N GLY A 175 0.45 -14.48 16.96
CA GLY A 175 1.69 -14.83 17.67
C GLY A 175 2.86 -15.11 16.72
N ASN A 176 4.03 -15.37 17.30
CA ASN A 176 5.22 -15.74 16.53
C ASN A 176 5.07 -17.15 15.97
N VAL A 177 5.08 -17.29 14.66
CA VAL A 177 5.10 -18.59 13.97
C VAL A 177 6.55 -18.93 13.66
N PRO A 178 7.07 -20.11 14.13
CA PRO A 178 8.41 -20.56 13.74
C PRO A 178 8.48 -20.69 12.21
N ARG A 179 9.53 -20.16 11.61
CA ARG A 179 9.81 -20.39 10.19
C ARG A 179 10.57 -21.70 10.05
N ASN A 180 10.04 -22.63 9.28
CA ASN A 180 10.71 -23.86 8.89
C ASN A 180 11.80 -23.57 7.86
#